data_5aef414e89aaea1eb18b52be171cf1fb
#
_entry.id   5aef414e89aaea1eb18b52be171cf1fb
#
_cell.length_a   1.000
_cell.length_b   1.000
_cell.length_c   1.000
_cell.angle_alpha   90.00
_cell.angle_beta   90.00
_cell.angle_gamma   90.00
#
_symmetry.space_group_name_H-M   'P 1'
#
loop_
_entity.id
_entity.type
_entity.pdbx_description
1 polymer ?
#
loop_
_entity_poly.entity_id
_entity_poly.type
_entity_poly.pdbx_seq_one_letter_code
_entity_poly.pdbx_strand_id
1 'polypeptide(L)'
;MRLRSLKSSSGAVLLASCSLLLTVPACTTLPRQMPQVPQYAHDIDASQTSLSQIVTPLREQNPGLTGYHVLYDPLEALAARLRLIDKAEKSLDLQYYIWDNDRIGALALHALIRAADRGVKVRLLIDDNNAKNMEGIYLALSQHKNIEIKLFNPYRFRKYRAMDMVLDLKRINRRMHNKSFIADHQIALIGGRNMSNQYYNVSETYQFSDVDVMLVGSAVDDIVHSFDDYWNDDYAYPVKEIVSAQRHHLR
;
A
#
# COMPACT_ATOMS: atom_id res chain seq x y z
N MET A 1 51.51 -66.48 -2.76
CA MET A 1 51.05 -65.19 -3.30
C MET A 1 49.65 -65.03 -2.85
N ARG A 2 49.37 -64.19 -1.79
CA ARG A 2 48.02 -64.02 -1.20
C ARG A 2 47.50 -62.63 -1.60
N LEU A 3 46.43 -62.63 -2.33
CA LEU A 3 45.66 -61.41 -2.67
C LEU A 3 44.81 -61.01 -1.47
N ARG A 4 45.01 -59.80 -0.94
CA ARG A 4 44.12 -59.15 0.05
C ARG A 4 43.04 -58.38 -0.66
N SER A 5 41.80 -58.70 -0.35
CA SER A 5 40.59 -58.00 -0.73
C SER A 5 40.46 -56.70 0.06
N LEU A 6 40.37 -55.57 -0.62
CA LEU A 6 39.99 -54.28 -0.08
C LEU A 6 38.45 -54.17 -0.11
N LYS A 7 37.83 -54.16 1.06
CA LYS A 7 36.41 -53.82 1.21
C LYS A 7 36.25 -52.31 1.17
N SER A 8 35.49 -51.81 0.24
CA SER A 8 35.10 -50.43 0.10
C SER A 8 34.06 -50.04 1.15
N SER A 9 34.39 -49.01 1.96
CA SER A 9 33.52 -48.39 2.95
C SER A 9 32.87 -47.12 2.38
N SER A 10 32.04 -47.27 1.32
CA SER A 10 31.41 -46.12 0.66
C SER A 10 29.92 -45.92 1.00
N GLY A 11 29.41 -46.58 2.05
CA GLY A 11 27.96 -46.57 2.34
C GLY A 11 27.49 -45.60 3.47
N ALA A 12 28.41 -44.96 4.20
CA ALA A 12 28.02 -44.25 5.44
C ALA A 12 27.94 -42.70 5.34
N VAL A 13 28.41 -42.12 4.23
CA VAL A 13 28.47 -40.63 4.10
C VAL A 13 27.21 -40.00 3.50
N LEU A 14 26.36 -40.74 2.79
CA LEU A 14 25.16 -40.21 2.13
C LEU A 14 23.94 -40.07 3.04
N LEU A 15 23.91 -40.69 4.21
CA LEU A 15 22.76 -40.62 5.13
C LEU A 15 22.83 -39.45 6.14
N ALA A 16 23.98 -38.82 6.32
CA ALA A 16 24.15 -37.70 7.24
C ALA A 16 23.72 -36.32 6.62
N SER A 17 23.68 -36.22 5.28
CA SER A 17 23.37 -34.96 4.61
C SER A 17 21.85 -34.66 4.46
N CYS A 18 21.01 -35.67 4.68
CA CYS A 18 19.56 -35.52 4.54
C CYS A 18 18.84 -35.11 5.85
N SER A 19 19.51 -35.26 7.00
CA SER A 19 18.86 -34.98 8.30
C SER A 19 18.98 -33.54 8.78
N LEU A 20 19.73 -32.69 8.10
CA LEU A 20 19.93 -31.28 8.49
C LEU A 20 18.90 -30.30 7.85
N LEU A 21 18.03 -30.81 6.98
CA LEU A 21 17.02 -29.99 6.27
C LEU A 21 15.65 -29.95 6.96
N LEU A 22 15.45 -30.62 8.09
CA LEU A 22 14.15 -30.76 8.73
C LEU A 22 13.93 -29.90 9.99
N THR A 23 14.86 -29.02 10.34
CA THR A 23 14.64 -28.06 11.42
C THR A 23 14.60 -26.62 10.93
N VAL A 24 13.81 -26.34 9.90
CA VAL A 24 13.32 -24.98 9.69
C VAL A 24 12.21 -24.78 10.70
N PRO A 25 12.36 -23.92 11.72
CA PRO A 25 11.26 -23.65 12.64
C PRO A 25 10.08 -23.12 11.83
N ALA A 26 9.01 -23.89 11.82
CA ALA A 26 7.76 -23.60 11.14
C ALA A 26 6.98 -22.47 11.86
N CYS A 27 7.58 -21.28 11.99
CA CYS A 27 6.95 -20.14 12.65
C CYS A 27 7.14 -18.84 11.87
N THR A 28 6.71 -18.83 10.61
CA THR A 28 6.56 -17.58 9.84
C THR A 28 5.21 -17.59 9.15
N THR A 29 4.17 -17.70 9.95
CA THR A 29 2.83 -17.33 9.51
C THR A 29 2.70 -15.82 9.62
N LEU A 30 1.92 -15.21 8.72
CA LEU A 30 1.46 -13.84 8.96
C LEU A 30 0.80 -13.80 10.35
N PRO A 31 0.97 -12.72 11.11
CA PRO A 31 0.25 -12.58 12.36
C PRO A 31 -1.24 -12.80 12.09
N ARG A 32 -1.92 -13.53 12.99
CA ARG A 32 -3.38 -13.64 12.90
C ARG A 32 -3.91 -12.23 13.04
N GLN A 33 -4.61 -11.74 12.04
CA GLN A 33 -5.28 -10.45 12.15
C GLN A 33 -6.17 -10.45 13.38
N MET A 34 -6.02 -9.44 14.22
CA MET A 34 -7.03 -9.19 15.24
C MET A 34 -8.32 -8.78 14.53
N PRO A 35 -9.49 -9.22 15.04
CA PRO A 35 -10.75 -8.78 14.48
C PRO A 35 -10.76 -7.25 14.38
N GLN A 36 -10.80 -6.74 13.16
CA GLN A 36 -10.86 -5.31 12.92
C GLN A 36 -12.32 -4.90 12.74
N VAL A 37 -12.67 -3.76 13.29
CA VAL A 37 -13.96 -3.15 12.97
C VAL A 37 -13.83 -2.60 11.54
N PRO A 38 -14.70 -3.03 10.62
CA PRO A 38 -14.68 -2.47 9.26
C PRO A 38 -14.88 -0.95 9.31
N GLN A 39 -14.18 -0.25 8.44
CA GLN A 39 -14.25 1.20 8.31
C GLN A 39 -14.71 1.55 6.90
N TYR A 40 -15.72 2.38 6.81
CA TYR A 40 -16.29 2.79 5.53
C TYR A 40 -16.26 4.31 5.38
N ALA A 41 -16.23 4.77 4.15
CA ALA A 41 -16.29 6.19 3.83
C ALA A 41 -17.53 6.87 4.44
N HIS A 42 -18.68 6.18 4.44
CA HIS A 42 -19.92 6.72 5.00
C HIS A 42 -19.89 6.92 6.54
N ASP A 43 -18.88 6.36 7.24
CA ASP A 43 -18.69 6.64 8.68
C ASP A 43 -18.20 8.08 8.94
N ILE A 44 -17.78 8.79 7.88
CA ILE A 44 -17.28 10.17 7.95
C ILE A 44 -18.19 11.09 7.15
N ASP A 45 -18.89 11.97 7.84
CA ASP A 45 -19.71 12.98 7.18
C ASP A 45 -18.86 14.10 6.55
N ALA A 46 -18.75 14.07 5.23
CA ALA A 46 -18.06 15.07 4.42
C ALA A 46 -19.02 16.01 3.66
N SER A 47 -20.32 16.02 3.98
CA SER A 47 -21.36 16.77 3.25
C SER A 47 -21.21 18.29 3.36
N GLN A 48 -20.51 18.79 4.38
CA GLN A 48 -20.35 20.22 4.66
C GLN A 48 -18.94 20.75 4.36
N THR A 49 -18.08 19.95 3.69
CA THR A 49 -16.72 20.38 3.34
C THR A 49 -16.74 21.41 2.19
N SER A 50 -15.68 22.20 2.07
CA SER A 50 -15.53 23.12 0.93
C SER A 50 -15.49 22.39 -0.41
N LEU A 51 -14.97 21.15 -0.46
CA LEU A 51 -15.02 20.32 -1.66
C LEU A 51 -16.46 19.89 -1.97
N SER A 52 -17.26 19.53 -0.96
CA SER A 52 -18.67 19.21 -1.16
C SER A 52 -19.46 20.41 -1.69
N GLN A 53 -19.22 21.61 -1.15
CA GLN A 53 -19.89 22.84 -1.62
C GLN A 53 -19.62 23.14 -3.11
N ILE A 54 -18.44 22.75 -3.62
CA ILE A 54 -18.09 22.89 -5.04
C ILE A 54 -18.74 21.77 -5.88
N VAL A 55 -18.71 20.53 -5.38
CA VAL A 55 -19.10 19.36 -6.17
C VAL A 55 -20.61 19.12 -6.17
N THR A 56 -21.31 19.39 -5.07
CA THR A 56 -22.75 19.14 -4.95
C THR A 56 -23.57 19.82 -6.05
N PRO A 57 -23.42 21.13 -6.36
CA PRO A 57 -24.14 21.75 -7.46
C PRO A 57 -23.89 21.12 -8.83
N LEU A 58 -22.65 20.63 -9.06
CA LEU A 58 -22.31 19.93 -10.31
C LEU A 58 -23.02 18.57 -10.42
N ARG A 59 -23.12 17.84 -9.30
CA ARG A 59 -23.84 16.55 -9.25
C ARG A 59 -25.34 16.74 -9.44
N GLU A 60 -25.93 17.77 -8.83
CA GLU A 60 -27.36 18.10 -8.96
C GLU A 60 -27.74 18.50 -10.38
N GLN A 61 -26.89 19.26 -11.06
CA GLN A 61 -27.09 19.65 -12.45
C GLN A 61 -26.88 18.52 -13.45
N ASN A 62 -26.09 17.48 -13.06
CA ASN A 62 -25.71 16.37 -13.93
C ASN A 62 -25.91 15.02 -13.22
N PRO A 63 -27.15 14.64 -12.87
CA PRO A 63 -27.42 13.45 -12.08
C PRO A 63 -26.98 12.19 -12.81
N GLY A 64 -26.26 11.31 -12.10
CA GLY A 64 -25.74 10.04 -12.64
C GLY A 64 -24.55 10.20 -13.58
N LEU A 65 -24.10 11.41 -13.88
CA LEU A 65 -22.93 11.63 -14.73
C LEU A 65 -21.66 11.81 -13.90
N THR A 66 -20.52 11.66 -14.59
CA THR A 66 -19.19 11.91 -14.07
C THR A 66 -18.50 13.00 -14.86
N GLY A 67 -18.09 14.05 -14.18
CA GLY A 67 -17.18 15.04 -14.73
C GLY A 67 -15.73 14.55 -14.59
N TYR A 68 -14.90 14.82 -15.59
CA TYR A 68 -13.50 14.43 -15.54
C TYR A 68 -12.57 15.49 -16.12
N HIS A 69 -11.32 15.47 -15.62
CA HIS A 69 -10.21 16.25 -16.17
C HIS A 69 -8.98 15.35 -16.27
N VAL A 70 -8.37 15.30 -17.47
CA VAL A 70 -7.20 14.44 -17.72
C VAL A 70 -5.92 15.20 -17.36
N LEU A 71 -5.12 14.61 -16.49
CA LEU A 71 -3.85 15.14 -16.01
C LEU A 71 -2.69 14.51 -16.79
N TYR A 72 -2.36 15.07 -17.94
CA TYR A 72 -1.24 14.60 -18.76
C TYR A 72 0.10 15.01 -18.18
N ASP A 73 0.21 16.27 -17.75
CA ASP A 73 1.46 16.80 -17.21
C ASP A 73 1.73 16.25 -15.80
N PRO A 74 2.94 15.69 -15.55
CA PRO A 74 3.28 15.13 -14.26
C PRO A 74 3.26 16.15 -13.12
N LEU A 75 3.68 17.39 -13.34
CA LEU A 75 3.70 18.43 -12.30
C LEU A 75 2.30 18.92 -11.99
N GLU A 76 1.42 19.01 -13.00
CA GLU A 76 0.01 19.27 -12.81
C GLU A 76 -0.64 18.16 -11.96
N ALA A 77 -0.35 16.89 -12.26
CA ALA A 77 -0.85 15.74 -11.51
C ALA A 77 -0.38 15.75 -10.04
N LEU A 78 0.87 16.17 -9.78
CA LEU A 78 1.38 16.34 -8.42
C LEU A 78 0.69 17.52 -7.73
N ALA A 79 0.60 18.68 -8.41
CA ALA A 79 -0.02 19.87 -7.86
C ALA A 79 -1.49 19.63 -7.49
N ALA A 80 -2.23 18.88 -8.33
CA ALA A 80 -3.61 18.49 -8.04
C ALA A 80 -3.71 17.70 -6.72
N ARG A 81 -2.84 16.68 -6.51
CA ARG A 81 -2.80 15.91 -5.27
C ARG A 81 -2.50 16.78 -4.05
N LEU A 82 -1.43 17.59 -4.14
CA LEU A 82 -1.04 18.45 -3.02
C LEU A 82 -2.12 19.47 -2.66
N ARG A 83 -2.80 20.05 -3.66
CA ARG A 83 -3.92 20.97 -3.44
C ARG A 83 -5.12 20.27 -2.79
N LEU A 84 -5.44 19.05 -3.22
CA LEU A 84 -6.52 18.29 -2.61
C LEU A 84 -6.18 17.87 -1.17
N ILE A 85 -4.92 17.53 -0.87
CA ILE A 85 -4.46 17.30 0.52
C ILE A 85 -4.66 18.56 1.37
N ASP A 86 -4.28 19.72 0.85
CA ASP A 86 -4.43 20.98 1.58
C ASP A 86 -5.89 21.41 1.77
N LYS A 87 -6.77 21.03 0.83
CA LYS A 87 -8.20 21.38 0.84
C LYS A 87 -9.09 20.36 1.56
N ALA A 88 -8.63 19.14 1.75
CA ALA A 88 -9.39 18.14 2.49
C ALA A 88 -9.61 18.57 3.94
N GLU A 89 -10.86 18.39 4.40
CA GLU A 89 -11.32 18.78 5.74
C GLU A 89 -11.72 17.58 6.60
N LYS A 90 -12.10 16.45 5.99
CA LYS A 90 -12.61 15.28 6.71
C LYS A 90 -11.80 14.03 6.46
N SER A 91 -11.55 13.67 5.19
CA SER A 91 -10.91 12.40 4.86
C SER A 91 -9.99 12.46 3.65
N LEU A 92 -8.96 11.65 3.69
CA LEU A 92 -8.06 11.34 2.58
C LEU A 92 -7.86 9.83 2.53
N ASP A 93 -8.31 9.20 1.43
CA ASP A 93 -8.17 7.77 1.19
C ASP A 93 -7.24 7.55 0.00
N LEU A 94 -6.12 6.90 0.26
CA LEU A 94 -5.04 6.73 -0.71
C LEU A 94 -4.68 5.27 -0.88
N GLN A 95 -4.64 4.81 -2.13
CA GLN A 95 -4.26 3.46 -2.50
C GLN A 95 -3.16 3.50 -3.55
N TYR A 96 -2.00 2.87 -3.28
CA TYR A 96 -0.85 2.88 -4.17
C TYR A 96 -0.13 1.54 -4.22
N TYR A 97 0.43 1.23 -5.39
CA TYR A 97 1.32 0.08 -5.57
C TYR A 97 2.76 0.39 -5.15
N ILE A 98 3.26 1.59 -5.50
CA ILE A 98 4.59 2.08 -5.12
C ILE A 98 4.47 3.43 -4.41
N TRP A 99 5.18 3.53 -3.28
CA TRP A 99 5.45 4.79 -2.59
C TRP A 99 6.90 4.76 -2.14
N ASP A 100 7.75 5.56 -2.79
CA ASP A 100 9.18 5.52 -2.54
C ASP A 100 9.65 6.53 -1.49
N ASN A 101 10.79 6.21 -0.86
CA ASN A 101 11.49 7.12 0.03
C ASN A 101 12.38 8.08 -0.78
N ASP A 102 11.74 8.92 -1.57
CA ASP A 102 12.38 9.91 -2.42
C ASP A 102 11.74 11.29 -2.23
N ARG A 103 12.13 12.27 -3.06
CA ARG A 103 11.66 13.65 -2.94
C ARG A 103 10.13 13.76 -3.05
N ILE A 104 9.54 13.08 -4.02
CA ILE A 104 8.08 13.13 -4.25
C ILE A 104 7.33 12.40 -3.14
N GLY A 105 7.79 11.19 -2.78
CA GLY A 105 7.18 10.42 -1.69
C GLY A 105 7.24 11.16 -0.36
N ALA A 106 8.39 11.77 -0.04
CA ALA A 106 8.56 12.56 1.18
C ALA A 106 7.67 13.83 1.18
N LEU A 107 7.60 14.56 0.06
CA LEU A 107 6.75 15.74 -0.07
C LEU A 107 5.28 15.43 0.21
N ALA A 108 4.78 14.35 -0.39
CA ALA A 108 3.40 13.92 -0.19
C ALA A 108 3.13 13.45 1.25
N LEU A 109 4.05 12.68 1.87
CA LEU A 109 3.90 12.29 3.28
C LEU A 109 3.87 13.50 4.21
N HIS A 110 4.72 14.50 3.99
CA HIS A 110 4.68 15.76 4.74
C HIS A 110 3.33 16.49 4.59
N ALA A 111 2.77 16.52 3.39
CA ALA A 111 1.46 17.11 3.17
C ALA A 111 0.36 16.33 3.93
N LEU A 112 0.40 14.98 3.92
CA LEU A 112 -0.54 14.13 4.66
C LEU A 112 -0.44 14.33 6.18
N ILE A 113 0.77 14.50 6.74
CA ILE A 113 0.96 14.82 8.17
C ILE A 113 0.24 16.13 8.49
N ARG A 114 0.47 17.20 7.70
CA ARG A 114 -0.19 18.50 7.93
C ARG A 114 -1.71 18.41 7.84
N ALA A 115 -2.25 17.58 6.92
CA ALA A 115 -3.69 17.33 6.86
C ALA A 115 -4.19 16.61 8.12
N ALA A 116 -3.48 15.59 8.57
CA ALA A 116 -3.79 14.86 9.80
C ALA A 116 -3.72 15.74 11.05
N ASP A 117 -2.75 16.68 11.12
CA ASP A 117 -2.65 17.68 12.18
C ASP A 117 -3.87 18.61 12.22
N ARG A 118 -4.47 18.92 11.07
CA ARG A 118 -5.74 19.66 10.96
C ARG A 118 -6.96 18.84 11.40
N GLY A 119 -6.82 17.53 11.61
CA GLY A 119 -7.89 16.64 12.03
C GLY A 119 -8.45 15.76 10.89
N VAL A 120 -7.91 15.86 9.68
CA VAL A 120 -8.30 15.02 8.54
C VAL A 120 -7.93 13.56 8.82
N LYS A 121 -8.85 12.64 8.59
CA LYS A 121 -8.61 11.20 8.69
C LYS A 121 -7.91 10.71 7.42
N VAL A 122 -6.74 10.13 7.59
CA VAL A 122 -5.91 9.62 6.48
C VAL A 122 -5.87 8.10 6.55
N ARG A 123 -6.37 7.44 5.51
CA ARG A 123 -6.23 5.99 5.29
C ARG A 123 -5.29 5.78 4.11
N LEU A 124 -4.15 5.14 4.35
CA LEU A 124 -3.13 4.86 3.34
C LEU A 124 -2.96 3.35 3.16
N LEU A 125 -3.37 2.82 2.02
CA LEU A 125 -3.25 1.42 1.64
C LEU A 125 -2.13 1.24 0.61
N ILE A 126 -1.10 0.47 0.97
CA ILE A 126 0.08 0.26 0.13
C ILE A 126 0.25 -1.24 -0.14
N ASP A 127 0.51 -1.60 -1.41
CA ASP A 127 0.94 -2.96 -1.71
C ASP A 127 2.32 -3.24 -1.08
N ASP A 128 2.45 -4.37 -0.39
CA ASP A 128 3.69 -4.68 0.33
C ASP A 128 4.89 -4.99 -0.57
N ASN A 129 4.69 -5.18 -1.87
CA ASN A 129 5.77 -5.56 -2.78
C ASN A 129 6.94 -4.56 -2.74
N ASN A 130 6.64 -3.28 -2.69
CA ASN A 130 7.62 -2.19 -2.67
C ASN A 130 7.76 -1.49 -1.30
N ALA A 131 7.08 -1.96 -0.25
CA ALA A 131 7.02 -1.28 1.04
C ALA A 131 8.25 -1.49 1.94
N LYS A 132 9.19 -2.38 1.59
CA LYS A 132 10.31 -2.80 2.47
C LYS A 132 11.13 -1.63 3.02
N ASN A 133 11.47 -0.67 2.18
CA ASN A 133 12.31 0.48 2.57
C ASN A 133 11.51 1.58 3.29
N MET A 134 10.19 1.45 3.35
CA MET A 134 9.26 2.42 3.95
C MET A 134 8.71 1.96 5.30
N GLU A 135 8.95 0.71 5.72
CA GLU A 135 8.34 0.11 6.92
C GLU A 135 8.53 0.97 8.18
N GLY A 136 9.73 1.48 8.40
CA GLY A 136 10.02 2.34 9.56
C GLY A 136 9.27 3.67 9.52
N ILE A 137 9.15 4.26 8.33
CA ILE A 137 8.42 5.51 8.09
C ILE A 137 6.92 5.28 8.30
N TYR A 138 6.36 4.23 7.70
CA TYR A 138 4.95 3.89 7.87
C TYR A 138 4.59 3.59 9.32
N LEU A 139 5.46 2.87 10.05
CA LEU A 139 5.25 2.61 11.47
C LEU A 139 5.27 3.90 12.29
N ALA A 140 6.19 4.82 12.00
CA ALA A 140 6.26 6.12 12.67
C ALA A 140 5.01 6.97 12.39
N LEU A 141 4.60 7.08 11.12
CA LEU A 141 3.40 7.81 10.71
C LEU A 141 2.13 7.24 11.35
N SER A 142 2.04 5.92 11.47
CA SER A 142 0.89 5.27 12.08
C SER A 142 0.75 5.52 13.59
N GLN A 143 1.71 6.19 14.25
CA GLN A 143 1.55 6.66 15.62
C GLN A 143 0.66 7.92 15.70
N HIS A 144 0.48 8.63 14.59
CA HIS A 144 -0.43 9.77 14.55
C HIS A 144 -1.89 9.28 14.62
N LYS A 145 -2.70 9.88 15.51
CA LYS A 145 -4.08 9.45 15.79
C LYS A 145 -5.04 9.52 14.58
N ASN A 146 -4.70 10.34 13.59
CA ASN A 146 -5.49 10.54 12.39
C ASN A 146 -4.88 9.89 11.14
N ILE A 147 -3.81 9.09 11.27
CA ILE A 147 -3.19 8.37 10.15
C ILE A 147 -3.25 6.87 10.43
N GLU A 148 -3.91 6.14 9.54
CA GLU A 148 -3.91 4.69 9.54
C GLU A 148 -3.26 4.19 8.25
N ILE A 149 -2.35 3.21 8.38
CA ILE A 149 -1.63 2.65 7.24
C ILE A 149 -1.79 1.13 7.27
N LYS A 150 -2.24 0.58 6.15
CA LYS A 150 -2.31 -0.87 5.93
C LYS A 150 -1.39 -1.29 4.79
N LEU A 151 -0.81 -2.49 4.92
CA LEU A 151 -0.05 -3.16 3.87
C LEU A 151 -0.94 -4.23 3.24
N PHE A 152 -1.13 -4.15 1.93
CA PHE A 152 -1.90 -5.15 1.21
C PHE A 152 -1.03 -6.36 0.86
N ASN A 153 -1.52 -7.55 1.18
CA ASN A 153 -0.91 -8.85 0.92
C ASN A 153 0.57 -8.94 1.32
N PRO A 154 0.89 -8.76 2.63
CA PRO A 154 2.26 -8.70 3.10
C PRO A 154 2.99 -10.03 2.94
N TYR A 155 4.32 -9.94 2.72
CA TYR A 155 5.22 -11.08 2.74
C TYR A 155 5.34 -11.65 4.15
N ARG A 156 5.30 -12.98 4.29
CA ARG A 156 5.54 -13.69 5.57
C ARG A 156 7.00 -13.60 5.96
N PHE A 157 7.89 -13.88 4.99
CA PHE A 157 9.33 -13.85 5.16
C PHE A 157 9.91 -12.50 4.78
N ARG A 158 9.65 -11.47 5.59
CA ARG A 158 10.03 -10.09 5.27
C ARG A 158 11.53 -9.92 4.98
N LYS A 159 12.39 -10.65 5.70
CA LYS A 159 13.86 -10.63 5.47
C LYS A 159 14.23 -11.37 4.19
N TYR A 160 13.54 -12.47 3.88
CA TYR A 160 13.83 -13.35 2.75
C TYR A 160 12.59 -13.54 1.86
N ARG A 161 12.10 -12.46 1.27
CA ARG A 161 10.84 -12.41 0.48
C ARG A 161 10.80 -13.45 -0.65
N ALA A 162 11.97 -13.86 -1.19
CA ALA A 162 12.05 -14.92 -2.19
C ALA A 162 11.49 -16.27 -1.69
N MET A 163 11.51 -16.53 -0.38
CA MET A 163 10.91 -17.76 0.18
C MET A 163 9.41 -17.81 0.01
N ASP A 164 8.71 -16.67 0.13
CA ASP A 164 7.29 -16.60 -0.15
C ASP A 164 6.97 -16.91 -1.62
N MET A 165 7.84 -16.51 -2.56
CA MET A 165 7.68 -16.82 -3.98
C MET A 165 7.75 -18.33 -4.26
N VAL A 166 8.53 -19.07 -3.46
CA VAL A 166 8.64 -20.54 -3.60
C VAL A 166 7.49 -21.25 -2.87
N LEU A 167 7.15 -20.78 -1.66
CA LEU A 167 6.24 -21.50 -0.77
C LEU A 167 4.76 -21.11 -0.94
N ASP A 168 4.49 -19.90 -1.46
CA ASP A 168 3.11 -19.36 -1.55
C ASP A 168 2.92 -18.43 -2.78
N LEU A 169 3.44 -18.85 -3.93
CA LEU A 169 3.37 -18.06 -5.17
C LEU A 169 1.94 -17.63 -5.52
N LYS A 170 0.95 -18.50 -5.30
CA LYS A 170 -0.46 -18.22 -5.61
C LYS A 170 -0.98 -16.99 -4.85
N ARG A 171 -0.64 -16.84 -3.58
CA ARG A 171 -1.01 -15.67 -2.78
C ARG A 171 -0.16 -14.46 -3.17
N ILE A 172 1.16 -14.63 -3.20
CA ILE A 172 2.10 -13.53 -3.44
C ILE A 172 1.91 -12.89 -4.83
N ASN A 173 1.43 -13.63 -5.80
CA ASN A 173 1.15 -13.09 -7.14
C ASN A 173 -0.12 -12.22 -7.20
N ARG A 174 -0.92 -12.18 -6.15
CA ARG A 174 -2.09 -11.29 -6.06
C ARG A 174 -1.65 -9.92 -5.53
N ARG A 175 -1.24 -9.03 -6.44
CA ARG A 175 -0.79 -7.69 -6.10
C ARG A 175 -1.88 -6.65 -6.36
N MET A 176 -1.96 -5.67 -5.48
CA MET A 176 -2.84 -4.53 -5.63
C MET A 176 -2.14 -3.45 -6.49
N HIS A 177 -2.47 -3.42 -7.77
CA HIS A 177 -1.84 -2.48 -8.71
C HIS A 177 -2.63 -1.17 -8.89
N ASN A 178 -3.70 -0.98 -8.15
CA ASN A 178 -4.55 0.20 -8.17
C ASN A 178 -3.78 1.42 -7.67
N LYS A 179 -4.12 2.59 -8.23
CA LYS A 179 -3.68 3.89 -7.74
C LYS A 179 -4.90 4.77 -7.71
N SER A 180 -5.36 5.08 -6.51
CA SER A 180 -6.46 6.00 -6.27
C SER A 180 -6.12 6.98 -5.15
N PHE A 181 -6.67 8.16 -5.25
CA PHE A 181 -6.55 9.23 -4.29
C PHE A 181 -7.91 9.89 -4.17
N ILE A 182 -8.50 9.90 -2.99
CA ILE A 182 -9.85 10.40 -2.75
C ILE A 182 -9.78 11.46 -1.65
N ALA A 183 -10.40 12.61 -1.89
CA ALA A 183 -10.50 13.71 -0.93
C ALA A 183 -11.95 13.96 -0.55
N ASP A 184 -12.24 13.90 0.75
CA ASP A 184 -13.57 14.14 1.36
C ASP A 184 -14.71 13.37 0.68
N HIS A 185 -14.42 12.24 0.02
CA HIS A 185 -15.35 11.45 -0.79
C HIS A 185 -16.05 12.25 -1.92
N GLN A 186 -15.48 13.40 -2.30
CA GLN A 186 -16.06 14.32 -3.30
C GLN A 186 -15.28 14.31 -4.61
N ILE A 187 -13.95 14.21 -4.54
CA ILE A 187 -13.06 14.24 -5.70
C ILE A 187 -12.13 13.04 -5.63
N ALA A 188 -12.01 12.34 -6.74
CA ALA A 188 -11.06 11.23 -6.87
C ALA A 188 -10.04 11.49 -8.00
N LEU A 189 -8.81 11.04 -7.80
CA LEU A 189 -7.82 10.87 -8.85
C LEU A 189 -7.51 9.40 -9.00
N ILE A 190 -7.55 8.90 -10.22
CA ILE A 190 -7.13 7.54 -10.59
C ILE A 190 -6.15 7.61 -11.75
N GLY A 191 -5.29 6.62 -11.92
CA GLY A 191 -4.38 6.58 -13.06
C GLY A 191 -3.21 5.62 -12.90
N GLY A 192 -2.14 5.88 -13.62
CA GLY A 192 -0.96 5.04 -13.62
C GLY A 192 0.17 5.50 -12.69
N ARG A 193 0.18 6.77 -12.25
CA ARG A 193 1.28 7.34 -11.47
C ARG A 193 1.31 6.83 -10.04
N ASN A 194 2.46 6.29 -9.65
CA ASN A 194 2.79 6.01 -8.26
C ASN A 194 3.42 7.24 -7.58
N MET A 195 3.68 7.16 -6.27
CA MET A 195 4.30 8.24 -5.51
C MET A 195 5.83 8.04 -5.47
N SER A 196 6.49 8.44 -6.55
CA SER A 196 7.94 8.30 -6.72
C SER A 196 8.45 9.26 -7.80
N ASN A 197 9.71 9.69 -7.69
CA ASN A 197 10.37 10.66 -8.59
C ASN A 197 10.22 10.31 -10.08
N GLN A 198 10.21 9.00 -10.42
CA GLN A 198 10.13 8.52 -11.80
C GLN A 198 8.80 8.87 -12.50
N TYR A 199 7.74 9.17 -11.74
CA TYR A 199 6.42 9.48 -12.29
C TYR A 199 6.15 10.98 -12.43
N TYR A 200 7.07 11.85 -11.93
CA TYR A 200 6.85 13.30 -11.87
C TYR A 200 8.00 14.13 -12.48
N ASN A 201 8.75 13.54 -13.40
CA ASN A 201 9.85 14.18 -14.12
C ASN A 201 10.96 14.75 -13.22
N VAL A 202 11.21 14.16 -12.07
CA VAL A 202 12.27 14.56 -11.13
C VAL A 202 13.32 13.47 -10.89
N SER A 203 13.25 12.35 -11.60
CA SER A 203 14.28 11.32 -11.58
C SER A 203 15.43 11.68 -12.54
N GLU A 204 16.66 11.39 -12.14
CA GLU A 204 17.87 11.63 -12.94
C GLU A 204 18.20 10.45 -13.88
N THR A 205 17.55 9.30 -13.71
CA THR A 205 17.90 8.07 -14.43
C THR A 205 16.90 7.72 -15.52
N TYR A 206 15.63 7.57 -15.17
CA TYR A 206 14.56 7.24 -16.11
C TYR A 206 13.22 7.81 -15.62
N GLN A 207 12.29 7.97 -16.54
CA GLN A 207 10.96 8.49 -16.28
C GLN A 207 9.92 7.53 -16.83
N PHE A 208 8.82 7.38 -16.10
CA PHE A 208 7.63 6.70 -16.60
C PHE A 208 6.67 7.72 -17.23
N SER A 209 6.09 7.34 -18.35
CA SER A 209 5.00 8.11 -18.96
C SER A 209 3.68 7.48 -18.55
N ASP A 210 2.89 8.23 -17.82
CA ASP A 210 1.57 7.81 -17.31
C ASP A 210 0.56 8.95 -17.40
N VAL A 211 -0.71 8.61 -17.29
CA VAL A 211 -1.83 9.56 -17.30
C VAL A 211 -2.67 9.32 -16.06
N ASP A 212 -3.12 10.41 -15.43
CA ASP A 212 -4.12 10.37 -14.37
C ASP A 212 -5.38 11.12 -14.81
N VAL A 213 -6.48 10.81 -14.14
CA VAL A 213 -7.77 11.47 -14.35
C VAL A 213 -8.31 11.91 -12.99
N MET A 214 -8.67 13.19 -12.90
CA MET A 214 -9.44 13.73 -11.78
C MET A 214 -10.92 13.60 -12.09
N LEU A 215 -11.70 13.15 -11.14
CA LEU A 215 -13.10 12.79 -11.29
C LEU A 215 -13.96 13.47 -10.23
N VAL A 216 -15.17 13.85 -10.64
CA VAL A 216 -16.26 14.31 -9.77
C VAL A 216 -17.56 13.63 -10.22
N GLY A 217 -18.52 13.44 -9.32
CA GLY A 217 -19.83 12.86 -9.67
C GLY A 217 -19.90 11.36 -9.38
N SER A 218 -20.71 10.61 -10.16
CA SER A 218 -21.11 9.24 -9.80
C SER A 218 -19.96 8.24 -9.73
N ALA A 219 -18.95 8.34 -10.61
CA ALA A 219 -17.81 7.41 -10.55
C ALA A 219 -16.98 7.55 -9.26
N VAL A 220 -17.06 8.69 -8.56
CA VAL A 220 -16.36 8.85 -7.28
C VAL A 220 -16.93 7.89 -6.24
N ASP A 221 -18.24 7.68 -6.24
CA ASP A 221 -18.91 6.76 -5.32
C ASP A 221 -18.41 5.31 -5.54
N ASP A 222 -18.27 4.88 -6.81
CA ASP A 222 -17.74 3.55 -7.14
C ASP A 222 -16.26 3.39 -6.72
N ILE A 223 -15.44 4.45 -6.87
CA ILE A 223 -14.04 4.43 -6.46
C ILE A 223 -13.93 4.38 -4.93
N VAL A 224 -14.79 5.09 -4.21
CA VAL A 224 -14.89 5.05 -2.74
C VAL A 224 -15.24 3.63 -2.28
N HIS A 225 -16.27 3.01 -2.87
CA HIS A 225 -16.63 1.61 -2.55
C HIS A 225 -15.50 0.64 -2.83
N SER A 226 -14.83 0.77 -3.99
CA SER A 226 -13.68 -0.07 -4.32
C SER A 226 -12.54 0.12 -3.32
N PHE A 227 -12.26 1.33 -2.84
CA PHE A 227 -11.26 1.56 -1.81
C PHE A 227 -11.66 0.89 -0.49
N ASP A 228 -12.91 1.03 -0.05
CA ASP A 228 -13.42 0.42 1.18
C ASP A 228 -13.34 -1.11 1.13
N ASP A 229 -13.64 -1.74 -0.02
CA ASP A 229 -13.50 -3.18 -0.21
C ASP A 229 -12.05 -3.64 -0.01
N TYR A 230 -11.09 -2.95 -0.64
CA TYR A 230 -9.66 -3.25 -0.45
C TYR A 230 -9.17 -2.94 0.96
N TRP A 231 -9.67 -1.87 1.58
CA TRP A 231 -9.29 -1.49 2.93
C TRP A 231 -9.73 -2.48 3.99
N ASN A 232 -10.92 -3.08 3.80
CA ASN A 232 -11.52 -4.05 4.72
C ASN A 232 -11.21 -5.51 4.33
N ASP A 233 -10.43 -5.75 3.26
CA ASP A 233 -10.07 -7.08 2.79
C ASP A 233 -9.17 -7.82 3.80
N ASP A 234 -9.31 -9.15 3.87
CA ASP A 234 -8.49 -10.03 4.72
C ASP A 234 -6.99 -9.99 4.39
N TYR A 235 -6.61 -9.46 3.23
CA TYR A 235 -5.21 -9.23 2.86
C TYR A 235 -4.68 -7.84 3.24
N ALA A 236 -5.49 -6.95 3.80
CA ALA A 236 -5.08 -5.60 4.22
C ALA A 236 -4.72 -5.58 5.72
N TYR A 237 -3.44 -5.62 6.04
CA TYR A 237 -2.93 -5.70 7.40
C TYR A 237 -2.47 -4.33 7.92
N PRO A 238 -2.86 -3.91 9.14
CA PRO A 238 -2.26 -2.73 9.77
C PRO A 238 -0.73 -2.86 9.84
N VAL A 239 -0.02 -1.82 9.43
CA VAL A 239 1.46 -1.84 9.44
C VAL A 239 2.04 -2.12 10.83
N LYS A 240 1.35 -1.70 11.89
CA LYS A 240 1.72 -1.97 13.28
C LYS A 240 1.79 -3.47 13.59
N GLU A 241 0.88 -4.26 13.06
CA GLU A 241 0.86 -5.71 13.28
C GLU A 241 2.02 -6.41 12.55
N ILE A 242 2.28 -6.00 11.31
CA ILE A 242 3.32 -6.60 10.48
C ILE A 242 4.73 -6.24 10.96
N VAL A 243 5.01 -4.97 11.24
CA VAL A 243 6.36 -4.51 11.60
C VAL A 243 6.69 -4.80 13.06
N SER A 244 5.72 -4.79 13.97
CA SER A 244 5.94 -5.13 15.38
C SER A 244 6.22 -6.60 15.61
N ALA A 245 5.54 -7.49 14.88
CA ALA A 245 5.76 -8.94 14.97
C ALA A 245 7.22 -9.32 14.68
N GLN A 246 7.91 -8.58 13.82
CA GLN A 246 9.34 -8.83 13.52
C GLN A 246 10.29 -8.47 14.67
N ARG A 247 9.98 -7.42 15.45
CA ARG A 247 10.84 -7.00 16.57
C ARG A 247 10.83 -8.01 17.72
N HIS A 248 9.77 -8.78 17.87
CA HIS A 248 9.67 -9.83 18.87
C HIS A 248 10.44 -11.10 18.50
N HIS A 249 10.72 -11.35 17.21
CA HIS A 249 11.53 -12.50 16.76
C HIS A 249 13.04 -12.23 16.76
N LEU A 250 13.46 -11.00 17.05
CA LEU A 250 14.88 -10.59 17.09
C LEU A 250 15.40 -10.38 18.52
N ARG A 251 14.58 -10.66 19.54
CA ARG A 251 14.96 -10.74 20.97
C ARG A 251 14.89 -12.18 21.45
#